data_d0ef5821539790f658b53b448f58900f
#
_entry.id   d0ef5821539790f658b53b448f58900f
#
_cell.length_a   1.000
_cell.length_b   1.000
_cell.length_c   1.000
_cell.angle_alpha   90.00
_cell.angle_beta   90.00
_cell.angle_gamma   90.00
#
_symmetry.space_group_name_H-M   'P 1'
#
loop_
_entity.id
_entity.type
_entity.pdbx_description
1 polymer ?
#
loop_
_entity_poly.entity_id
_entity_poly.type
_entity_poly.pdbx_seq_one_letter_code
_entity_poly.pdbx_strand_id
1 'polypeptide(L)'
;MLGHYFYNESLRKTIVAFGSLFNDIVITRRDSTGKEIQSMKVPLAYGPKQKFMVRLDQDPSATQKIAMTLPRIGLEIQSFDYDPIRKLNRIIKQKKVSGTADKKLKQMSTQYTPVPYNMNFELFVMTKNSDDGIQIVEQILPYFQPEYTVAIREVPEMDIVRDVPVVLNSIGYEDTYEGDFQTRRAIIYTFAFTAKSYVYGPVTTSQPITKVEASTYANLPTETPERVQRFTVQTTGSGDADDNFGFNETTSEWI
;
A
#
# COMPACT_ATOMS: atom_id res chain seq x y z
N MET A 1 -10.89 -14.32 14.97
CA MET A 1 -10.36 -13.09 14.39
C MET A 1 -9.61 -13.28 13.07
N LEU A 2 -8.96 -14.40 12.82
CA LEU A 2 -8.21 -14.70 11.59
C LEU A 2 -9.02 -15.45 10.51
N GLY A 3 -10.33 -15.48 10.58
CA GLY A 3 -11.19 -16.19 9.64
C GLY A 3 -12.02 -15.30 8.70
N HIS A 4 -11.89 -14.00 8.79
CA HIS A 4 -12.60 -13.07 7.92
C HIS A 4 -11.68 -12.60 6.80
N TYR A 5 -12.07 -12.87 5.55
CA TYR A 5 -11.31 -12.43 4.39
C TYR A 5 -11.43 -10.91 4.23
N PHE A 6 -10.30 -10.22 4.09
CA PHE A 6 -10.22 -8.82 3.69
C PHE A 6 -8.92 -8.58 2.92
N TYR A 7 -8.94 -7.66 1.99
CA TYR A 7 -7.76 -7.29 1.21
C TYR A 7 -7.83 -5.83 0.77
N ASN A 8 -7.07 -4.95 1.44
CA ASN A 8 -7.04 -3.50 1.19
C ASN A 8 -6.05 -3.09 0.09
N GLU A 9 -5.26 -4.04 -0.41
CA GLU A 9 -4.19 -3.81 -1.40
C GLU A 9 -3.08 -2.84 -0.96
N SER A 10 -2.99 -2.46 0.31
CA SER A 10 -2.04 -1.47 0.81
C SER A 10 -0.60 -1.81 0.42
N LEU A 11 -0.16 -3.04 0.68
CA LEU A 11 1.20 -3.49 0.35
C LEU A 11 1.45 -3.44 -1.15
N ARG A 12 0.49 -3.91 -1.96
CA ARG A 12 0.59 -3.86 -3.42
C ARG A 12 0.71 -2.44 -3.94
N LYS A 13 -0.11 -1.51 -3.42
CA LYS A 13 -0.06 -0.09 -3.78
C LYS A 13 1.29 0.53 -3.45
N THR A 14 1.86 0.21 -2.28
CA THR A 14 3.19 0.68 -1.88
C THR A 14 4.27 0.17 -2.82
N ILE A 15 4.23 -1.11 -3.22
CA ILE A 15 5.19 -1.69 -4.17
C ILE A 15 5.09 -1.00 -5.55
N VAL A 16 3.87 -0.82 -6.05
CA VAL A 16 3.63 -0.16 -7.34
C VAL A 16 4.07 1.29 -7.30
N ALA A 17 3.73 2.02 -6.23
CA ALA A 17 4.13 3.41 -6.02
C ALA A 17 5.66 3.55 -5.97
N PHE A 18 6.34 2.67 -5.22
CA PHE A 18 7.80 2.63 -5.19
C PHE A 18 8.40 2.36 -6.57
N GLY A 19 7.91 1.35 -7.29
CA GLY A 19 8.39 1.04 -8.64
C GLY A 19 8.16 2.17 -9.64
N SER A 20 7.07 2.93 -9.51
CA SER A 20 6.75 4.04 -10.40
C SER A 20 7.77 5.19 -10.32
N LEU A 21 8.46 5.35 -9.18
CA LEU A 21 9.50 6.39 -9.01
C LEU A 21 10.67 6.21 -9.98
N PHE A 22 10.97 4.98 -10.38
CA PHE A 22 12.15 4.63 -11.18
C PHE A 22 11.80 4.23 -12.62
N ASN A 23 10.54 4.34 -13.02
CA ASN A 23 10.08 3.83 -14.32
C ASN A 23 10.47 4.71 -15.50
N ASP A 24 10.83 5.98 -15.29
CA ASP A 24 11.08 6.95 -16.36
C ASP A 24 12.55 7.37 -16.48
N ILE A 25 13.47 6.56 -15.97
CA ILE A 25 14.91 6.80 -16.08
C ILE A 25 15.36 6.55 -17.51
N VAL A 26 16.07 7.55 -18.09
CA VAL A 26 16.58 7.53 -19.45
C VAL A 26 18.08 7.75 -19.42
N ILE A 27 18.83 7.00 -20.21
CA ILE A 27 20.25 7.22 -20.44
C ILE A 27 20.49 7.75 -21.84
N THR A 28 21.51 8.60 -21.99
CA THR A 28 21.91 9.17 -23.26
C THR A 28 23.39 8.89 -23.52
N ARG A 29 23.69 8.22 -24.60
CA ARG A 29 25.07 7.97 -25.06
C ARG A 29 25.51 9.08 -26.02
N ARG A 30 26.70 9.58 -25.81
CA ARG A 30 27.30 10.67 -26.62
C ARG A 30 28.55 10.20 -27.31
N ASP A 31 28.83 10.78 -28.47
CA ASP A 31 30.09 10.60 -29.19
C ASP A 31 31.21 11.44 -28.56
N SER A 32 32.45 11.21 -28.99
CA SER A 32 33.66 12.00 -28.62
C SER A 32 33.51 13.50 -28.87
N THR A 33 32.60 13.91 -29.75
CA THR A 33 32.28 15.31 -30.08
C THR A 33 31.19 15.91 -29.17
N GLY A 34 30.61 15.12 -28.22
CA GLY A 34 29.49 15.50 -27.33
C GLY A 34 28.11 15.41 -27.96
N LYS A 35 28.01 14.97 -29.24
CA LYS A 35 26.72 14.78 -29.92
C LYS A 35 26.01 13.51 -29.41
N GLU A 36 24.71 13.61 -29.19
CA GLU A 36 23.88 12.48 -28.81
C GLU A 36 23.78 11.44 -29.95
N ILE A 37 24.17 10.20 -29.65
CA ILE A 37 24.09 9.09 -30.58
C ILE A 37 22.82 8.28 -30.33
N GLN A 38 22.50 8.02 -29.06
CA GLN A 38 21.40 7.16 -28.66
C GLN A 38 20.84 7.59 -27.32
N SER A 39 19.51 7.73 -27.24
CA SER A 39 18.77 7.87 -25.99
C SER A 39 17.87 6.65 -25.82
N MET A 40 17.88 6.06 -24.61
CA MET A 40 17.06 4.89 -24.32
C MET A 40 16.49 4.94 -22.90
N LYS A 41 15.24 4.54 -22.76
CA LYS A 41 14.59 4.33 -21.48
C LYS A 41 15.10 3.01 -20.87
N VAL A 42 15.47 3.07 -19.58
CA VAL A 42 15.94 1.89 -18.84
C VAL A 42 14.73 1.07 -18.36
N PRO A 43 14.58 -0.18 -18.77
CA PRO A 43 13.45 -1.01 -18.36
C PRO A 43 13.57 -1.41 -16.90
N LEU A 44 12.47 -1.23 -16.14
CA LEU A 44 12.31 -1.68 -14.77
C LEU A 44 11.55 -3.02 -14.73
N ALA A 45 11.98 -3.95 -13.89
CA ALA A 45 11.26 -5.21 -13.68
C ALA A 45 11.30 -5.63 -12.20
N TYR A 46 10.16 -6.15 -11.71
CA TYR A 46 10.07 -6.75 -10.37
C TYR A 46 10.55 -8.20 -10.39
N GLY A 47 11.45 -8.56 -9.50
CA GLY A 47 11.92 -9.92 -9.33
C GLY A 47 13.24 -10.01 -8.58
N PRO A 48 13.59 -11.19 -8.04
CA PRO A 48 14.80 -11.38 -7.25
C PRO A 48 16.07 -11.18 -8.09
N LYS A 49 17.09 -10.53 -7.47
CA LYS A 49 18.41 -10.25 -8.09
C LYS A 49 19.01 -11.49 -8.74
N GLN A 50 18.95 -12.63 -8.07
CA GLN A 50 19.48 -13.90 -8.56
C GLN A 50 18.89 -14.33 -9.91
N LYS A 51 17.59 -14.11 -10.13
CA LYS A 51 16.93 -14.45 -11.41
C LYS A 51 17.49 -13.64 -12.58
N PHE A 52 17.88 -12.40 -12.33
CA PHE A 52 18.49 -11.54 -13.34
C PHE A 52 19.94 -11.96 -13.60
N MET A 53 20.69 -12.32 -12.55
CA MET A 53 22.07 -12.83 -12.66
C MET A 53 22.13 -14.11 -13.51
N VAL A 54 21.29 -15.09 -13.21
CA VAL A 54 21.23 -16.34 -14.00
C VAL A 54 20.90 -16.06 -15.47
N ARG A 55 20.07 -15.07 -15.77
CA ARG A 55 19.75 -14.69 -17.16
C ARG A 55 20.89 -13.96 -17.87
N LEU A 56 21.79 -13.30 -17.13
CA LEU A 56 22.98 -12.70 -17.69
C LEU A 56 24.01 -13.76 -18.08
N ASP A 57 24.14 -14.84 -17.28
CA ASP A 57 25.09 -15.92 -17.46
C ASP A 57 24.64 -16.93 -18.53
N GLN A 58 23.36 -16.95 -18.89
CA GLN A 58 22.84 -17.84 -19.92
C GLN A 58 23.39 -17.48 -21.31
N ASP A 59 24.07 -18.45 -21.92
CA ASP A 59 24.68 -18.35 -23.24
C ASP A 59 23.58 -18.14 -24.31
N PRO A 60 23.72 -17.13 -25.21
CA PRO A 60 22.75 -16.88 -26.29
C PRO A 60 22.72 -17.96 -27.37
N SER A 61 23.66 -18.91 -27.39
CA SER A 61 23.73 -20.01 -28.36
C SER A 61 22.81 -21.19 -28.03
N ALA A 62 22.34 -21.34 -26.81
CA ALA A 62 21.37 -22.39 -26.48
C ALA A 62 19.96 -21.96 -26.87
N THR A 63 19.29 -22.69 -27.66
CA THR A 63 17.94 -22.75 -28.22
C THR A 63 16.84 -21.78 -27.70
N GLN A 64 17.09 -20.98 -26.73
CA GLN A 64 16.19 -19.97 -26.17
C GLN A 64 16.78 -18.55 -26.30
N LYS A 65 16.27 -17.80 -27.26
CA LYS A 65 16.65 -16.43 -27.62
C LYS A 65 16.27 -15.36 -26.57
N ILE A 66 16.53 -15.56 -25.29
CA ILE A 66 16.22 -14.55 -24.29
C ILE A 66 17.51 -14.13 -23.58
N ALA A 67 18.37 -13.47 -24.33
CA ALA A 67 19.45 -12.69 -23.73
C ALA A 67 18.86 -11.42 -23.14
N MET A 68 19.13 -11.16 -21.86
CA MET A 68 18.71 -9.93 -21.20
C MET A 68 19.53 -8.76 -21.74
N THR A 69 18.85 -7.71 -22.21
CA THR A 69 19.50 -6.47 -22.65
C THR A 69 19.85 -5.61 -21.45
N LEU A 70 21.07 -5.09 -21.40
CA LEU A 70 21.55 -4.08 -20.45
C LEU A 70 21.57 -2.70 -21.12
N PRO A 71 21.32 -1.62 -20.41
CA PRO A 71 21.05 -1.51 -18.96
C PRO A 71 19.65 -1.96 -18.54
N ARG A 72 19.53 -2.37 -17.27
CA ARG A 72 18.25 -2.77 -16.69
C ARG A 72 18.20 -2.47 -15.20
N ILE A 73 17.01 -2.13 -14.72
CA ILE A 73 16.73 -1.94 -13.31
C ILE A 73 15.86 -3.10 -12.83
N GLY A 74 16.20 -3.69 -11.70
CA GLY A 74 15.39 -4.67 -11.02
C GLY A 74 15.00 -4.19 -9.63
N LEU A 75 13.86 -4.66 -9.14
CA LEU A 75 13.30 -4.31 -7.85
C LEU A 75 12.87 -5.59 -7.13
N GLU A 76 13.26 -5.75 -5.87
CA GLU A 76 12.75 -6.82 -5.01
C GLU A 76 12.43 -6.30 -3.61
N ILE A 77 11.58 -7.05 -2.88
CA ILE A 77 11.29 -6.82 -1.48
C ILE A 77 12.20 -7.74 -0.67
N GLN A 78 12.90 -7.15 0.31
CA GLN A 78 13.81 -7.88 1.18
C GLN A 78 13.11 -8.36 2.45
N SER A 79 12.40 -7.45 3.14
CA SER A 79 11.73 -7.78 4.40
C SER A 79 10.58 -6.82 4.73
N PHE A 80 9.78 -7.24 5.71
CA PHE A 80 8.75 -6.43 6.37
C PHE A 80 9.07 -6.40 7.86
N ASP A 81 9.36 -5.23 8.40
CA ASP A 81 9.75 -5.08 9.80
C ASP A 81 8.73 -4.23 10.55
N TYR A 82 8.27 -4.71 11.71
CA TYR A 82 7.40 -3.93 12.58
C TYR A 82 8.15 -2.73 13.17
N ASP A 83 7.55 -1.54 13.13
CA ASP A 83 8.13 -0.33 13.70
C ASP A 83 7.49 0.03 15.05
N PRO A 84 8.14 -0.28 16.18
CA PRO A 84 7.60 0.00 17.50
C PRO A 84 7.55 1.49 17.84
N ILE A 85 8.37 2.32 17.18
CA ILE A 85 8.46 3.76 17.46
C ILE A 85 7.18 4.47 16.95
N ARG A 86 6.67 4.06 15.80
CA ARG A 86 5.45 4.61 15.19
C ARG A 86 4.17 3.94 15.67
N LYS A 87 4.23 3.13 16.72
CA LYS A 87 3.08 2.41 17.26
C LYS A 87 1.94 3.35 17.63
N LEU A 88 0.74 3.07 17.11
CA LEU A 88 -0.50 3.78 17.45
C LEU A 88 -1.29 3.06 18.53
N ASN A 89 -2.19 3.77 19.20
CA ASN A 89 -3.07 3.18 20.19
C ASN A 89 -4.07 2.22 19.53
N ARG A 90 -4.10 0.95 19.97
CA ARG A 90 -4.92 -0.11 19.39
C ARG A 90 -6.44 0.04 19.62
N ILE A 91 -6.85 0.83 20.60
CA ILE A 91 -8.25 1.00 20.98
C ILE A 91 -8.94 2.04 20.10
N ILE A 92 -8.20 2.97 19.53
CA ILE A 92 -8.75 4.04 18.70
C ILE A 92 -9.31 3.45 17.40
N LYS A 93 -10.51 3.90 17.05
CA LYS A 93 -11.19 3.56 15.80
C LYS A 93 -11.35 4.80 14.94
N GLN A 94 -11.00 4.69 13.69
CA GLN A 94 -11.33 5.67 12.67
C GLN A 94 -12.74 5.38 12.17
N LYS A 95 -13.57 6.41 12.07
CA LYS A 95 -14.95 6.30 11.63
C LYS A 95 -15.18 7.23 10.45
N LYS A 96 -15.91 6.75 9.45
CA LYS A 96 -16.36 7.57 8.32
C LYS A 96 -17.83 7.26 8.05
N VAL A 97 -18.64 8.31 7.94
CA VAL A 97 -20.02 8.21 7.49
C VAL A 97 -20.03 8.30 5.97
N SER A 98 -20.50 7.26 5.30
CA SER A 98 -20.66 7.24 3.85
C SER A 98 -22.07 7.74 3.51
N GLY A 99 -22.17 8.97 3.03
CA GLY A 99 -23.40 9.50 2.43
C GLY A 99 -23.51 8.99 1.01
N THR A 100 -24.36 8.01 0.74
CA THR A 100 -24.84 7.75 -0.61
C THR A 100 -25.89 8.82 -0.95
N ALA A 101 -25.92 9.32 -2.20
CA ALA A 101 -26.88 10.35 -2.65
C ALA A 101 -28.37 9.94 -2.48
N ASP A 102 -28.64 8.66 -2.28
CA ASP A 102 -29.91 8.13 -1.82
C ASP A 102 -29.98 8.22 -0.29
N LYS A 103 -30.70 9.20 0.19
CA LYS A 103 -30.89 9.60 1.60
C LYS A 103 -31.41 8.49 2.56
N LYS A 104 -31.47 7.22 2.15
CA LYS A 104 -32.11 6.14 2.92
C LYS A 104 -31.18 5.18 3.64
N LEU A 105 -29.88 5.13 3.34
CA LEU A 105 -28.95 4.19 3.96
C LEU A 105 -27.60 4.83 4.25
N LYS A 106 -27.54 5.59 5.32
CA LYS A 106 -26.28 6.10 5.85
C LYS A 106 -25.58 4.96 6.58
N GLN A 107 -24.44 4.54 6.06
CA GLN A 107 -23.60 3.52 6.68
C GLN A 107 -22.40 4.20 7.34
N MET A 108 -22.11 3.80 8.55
CA MET A 108 -20.88 4.17 9.25
C MET A 108 -19.84 3.09 9.05
N SER A 109 -18.77 3.42 8.35
CA SER A 109 -17.59 2.57 8.23
C SER A 109 -16.65 2.82 9.39
N THR A 110 -16.22 1.74 10.03
CA THR A 110 -15.33 1.80 11.20
C THR A 110 -14.13 0.90 10.97
N GLN A 111 -12.94 1.42 11.27
CA GLN A 111 -11.70 0.68 11.15
C GLN A 111 -10.80 0.97 12.35
N TYR A 112 -10.08 -0.03 12.86
CA TYR A 112 -9.06 0.18 13.88
C TYR A 112 -7.85 0.91 13.31
N THR A 113 -7.11 1.60 14.18
CA THR A 113 -5.85 2.23 13.79
C THR A 113 -4.91 1.22 13.14
N PRO A 114 -4.18 1.64 12.08
CA PRO A 114 -3.28 0.77 11.35
C PRO A 114 -2.03 0.43 12.16
N VAL A 115 -1.37 -0.62 11.72
CA VAL A 115 -0.11 -1.10 12.30
C VAL A 115 1.05 -0.60 11.45
N PRO A 116 2.07 0.05 12.04
CA PRO A 116 3.24 0.55 11.31
C PRO A 116 4.18 -0.59 10.93
N TYR A 117 4.53 -0.65 9.66
CA TYR A 117 5.54 -1.56 9.11
C TYR A 117 6.52 -0.81 8.21
N ASN A 118 7.77 -1.18 8.30
CA ASN A 118 8.81 -0.78 7.37
C ASN A 118 8.91 -1.86 6.29
N MET A 119 8.82 -1.44 5.03
CA MET A 119 9.03 -2.31 3.87
C MET A 119 10.43 -2.04 3.33
N ASN A 120 11.31 -3.01 3.41
CA ASN A 120 12.66 -2.89 2.89
C ASN A 120 12.69 -3.37 1.45
N PHE A 121 13.15 -2.48 0.57
CA PHE A 121 13.29 -2.73 -0.87
C PHE A 121 14.76 -2.71 -1.26
N GLU A 122 15.10 -3.54 -2.22
CA GLU A 122 16.35 -3.49 -2.92
C GLU A 122 16.10 -3.17 -4.40
N LEU A 123 16.71 -2.06 -4.86
CA LEU A 123 16.73 -1.69 -6.26
C LEU A 123 18.14 -1.95 -6.79
N PHE A 124 18.25 -2.77 -7.81
CA PHE A 124 19.54 -3.06 -8.42
C PHE A 124 19.55 -2.62 -9.88
N VAL A 125 20.61 -1.88 -10.21
CA VAL A 125 20.86 -1.34 -11.54
C VAL A 125 21.99 -2.14 -12.16
N MET A 126 21.72 -2.82 -13.25
CA MET A 126 22.70 -3.64 -13.97
C MET A 126 23.05 -2.93 -15.27
N THR A 127 24.35 -2.68 -15.47
CA THR A 127 24.88 -2.01 -16.68
C THR A 127 26.08 -2.75 -17.22
N LYS A 128 26.38 -2.57 -18.50
CA LYS A 128 27.59 -3.07 -19.12
C LYS A 128 28.74 -2.04 -19.03
N ASN A 129 28.37 -0.75 -19.11
CA ASN A 129 29.32 0.36 -19.11
C ASN A 129 29.17 1.16 -17.80
N SER A 130 30.28 1.64 -17.27
CA SER A 130 30.29 2.47 -16.07
C SER A 130 29.53 3.79 -16.26
N ASP A 131 29.66 4.43 -17.42
CA ASP A 131 28.99 5.69 -17.75
C ASP A 131 27.47 5.57 -17.70
N ASP A 132 26.91 4.47 -18.26
CA ASP A 132 25.47 4.20 -18.20
C ASP A 132 24.99 4.06 -16.74
N GLY A 133 25.81 3.39 -15.90
CA GLY A 133 25.51 3.20 -14.48
C GLY A 133 25.52 4.52 -13.69
N ILE A 134 26.56 5.34 -13.89
CA ILE A 134 26.69 6.64 -13.23
C ILE A 134 25.55 7.58 -13.61
N GLN A 135 25.16 7.61 -14.89
CA GLN A 135 24.01 8.42 -15.34
C GLN A 135 22.71 8.03 -14.62
N ILE A 136 22.48 6.73 -14.40
CA ILE A 136 21.30 6.27 -13.67
C ILE A 136 21.38 6.66 -12.19
N VAL A 137 22.53 6.47 -11.56
CA VAL A 137 22.77 6.82 -10.15
C VAL A 137 22.56 8.31 -9.92
N GLU A 138 23.12 9.17 -10.78
CA GLU A 138 22.95 10.62 -10.70
C GLU A 138 21.51 11.09 -10.89
N GLN A 139 20.67 10.34 -11.61
CA GLN A 139 19.25 10.64 -11.73
C GLN A 139 18.44 10.26 -10.49
N ILE A 140 18.94 9.32 -9.67
CA ILE A 140 18.24 8.85 -8.47
C ILE A 140 18.60 9.68 -7.23
N LEU A 141 19.90 9.89 -7.00
CA LEU A 141 20.42 10.45 -5.75
C LEU A 141 19.83 11.80 -5.33
N PRO A 142 19.65 12.80 -6.20
CA PRO A 142 19.20 14.12 -5.81
C PRO A 142 17.80 14.16 -5.20
N TYR A 143 16.96 13.16 -5.47
CA TYR A 143 15.61 13.10 -4.96
C TYR A 143 15.52 12.59 -3.51
N PHE A 144 16.57 11.95 -2.99
CA PHE A 144 16.60 11.37 -1.66
C PHE A 144 17.48 12.16 -0.70
N GLN A 145 16.88 13.12 0.07
CA GLN A 145 17.56 13.98 1.03
C GLN A 145 16.91 13.93 2.44
N PRO A 146 17.05 12.86 3.21
CA PRO A 146 17.34 11.47 2.89
C PRO A 146 16.12 10.71 2.37
N GLU A 147 14.94 11.32 2.37
CA GLU A 147 13.67 10.68 2.04
C GLU A 147 12.92 11.36 0.89
N TYR A 148 12.17 10.56 0.17
CA TYR A 148 11.19 11.00 -0.81
C TYR A 148 9.80 10.51 -0.39
N THR A 149 8.83 11.42 -0.31
CA THR A 149 7.49 11.09 0.19
C THR A 149 6.52 10.85 -0.96
N VAL A 150 5.79 9.74 -0.90
CA VAL A 150 4.77 9.36 -1.89
C VAL A 150 3.41 9.30 -1.22
N ALA A 151 2.42 10.03 -1.75
CA ALA A 151 1.04 9.95 -1.29
C ALA A 151 0.35 8.71 -1.85
N ILE A 152 -0.13 7.83 -0.98
CA ILE A 152 -0.80 6.57 -1.35
C ILE A 152 -2.20 6.54 -0.77
N ARG A 153 -3.20 6.24 -1.61
CA ARG A 153 -4.58 5.99 -1.16
C ARG A 153 -4.69 4.57 -0.62
N GLU A 154 -4.49 4.42 0.68
CA GLU A 154 -4.38 3.13 1.36
C GLU A 154 -5.72 2.40 1.42
N VAL A 155 -6.77 3.04 1.94
CA VAL A 155 -8.09 2.45 2.12
C VAL A 155 -9.12 3.30 1.37
N PRO A 156 -9.55 2.89 0.16
CA PRO A 156 -10.50 3.66 -0.65
C PRO A 156 -11.86 3.86 0.02
N GLU A 157 -12.36 2.86 0.75
CA GLU A 157 -13.65 2.90 1.45
C GLU A 157 -13.68 3.97 2.55
N MET A 158 -12.56 4.15 3.24
CA MET A 158 -12.39 5.16 4.29
C MET A 158 -11.84 6.49 3.75
N ASP A 159 -11.50 6.56 2.45
CA ASP A 159 -10.85 7.69 1.79
C ASP A 159 -9.55 8.15 2.48
N ILE A 160 -8.81 7.17 3.00
CA ILE A 160 -7.57 7.42 3.70
C ILE A 160 -6.45 7.52 2.67
N VAL A 161 -5.92 8.74 2.53
CA VAL A 161 -4.68 9.02 1.81
C VAL A 161 -3.58 9.24 2.84
N ARG A 162 -2.46 8.57 2.66
CA ARG A 162 -1.31 8.70 3.57
C ARG A 162 -0.02 8.92 2.80
N ASP A 163 0.79 9.78 3.36
CA ASP A 163 2.14 10.03 2.90
C ASP A 163 3.07 8.92 3.42
N VAL A 164 3.72 8.23 2.49
CA VAL A 164 4.67 7.16 2.77
C VAL A 164 6.06 7.66 2.43
N PRO A 165 6.89 7.96 3.44
CA PRO A 165 8.28 8.33 3.22
C PRO A 165 9.10 7.09 2.82
N VAL A 166 9.87 7.25 1.76
CA VAL A 166 10.83 6.27 1.24
C VAL A 166 12.22 6.81 1.51
N VAL A 167 12.98 6.13 2.35
CA VAL A 167 14.32 6.53 2.78
C VAL A 167 15.35 5.71 2.03
N LEU A 168 16.36 6.35 1.47
CA LEU A 168 17.54 5.69 0.92
C LEU A 168 18.55 5.45 2.06
N ASN A 169 18.85 4.17 2.36
CA ASN A 169 19.74 3.80 3.46
C ASN A 169 21.20 3.67 3.01
N SER A 170 21.44 2.97 1.91
CA SER A 170 22.78 2.71 1.41
C SER A 170 22.81 2.38 -0.07
N ILE A 171 24.00 2.52 -0.65
CA ILE A 171 24.27 2.16 -2.04
C ILE A 171 25.53 1.28 -2.04
N GLY A 172 25.39 0.09 -2.61
CA GLY A 172 26.48 -0.83 -2.88
C GLY A 172 26.91 -0.74 -4.35
N TYR A 173 28.18 -0.98 -4.59
CA TYR A 173 28.78 -1.08 -5.92
C TYR A 173 29.51 -2.40 -6.05
N GLU A 174 29.17 -3.19 -7.05
CA GLU A 174 29.82 -4.47 -7.37
C GLU A 174 30.23 -4.44 -8.84
N ASP A 175 31.52 -4.64 -9.09
CA ASP A 175 32.06 -4.84 -10.43
C ASP A 175 32.54 -6.28 -10.51
N THR A 176 31.69 -7.16 -11.02
CA THR A 176 32.03 -8.57 -11.18
C THR A 176 32.83 -8.78 -12.45
N TYR A 177 34.14 -8.82 -12.27
CA TYR A 177 35.07 -9.29 -13.31
C TYR A 177 35.70 -10.59 -12.81
N GLU A 178 35.13 -11.72 -13.20
CA GLU A 178 35.76 -13.03 -13.04
C GLU A 178 36.22 -13.59 -14.38
N GLY A 179 37.49 -13.51 -14.62
CA GLY A 179 38.46 -14.48 -15.14
C GLY A 179 38.53 -14.71 -16.64
N ASP A 180 37.59 -14.61 -17.52
CA ASP A 180 37.80 -14.91 -18.95
C ASP A 180 37.24 -13.80 -19.85
N PHE A 181 37.97 -13.49 -20.94
CA PHE A 181 37.58 -12.44 -21.91
C PHE A 181 36.23 -12.71 -22.59
N GLN A 182 35.64 -13.91 -22.38
CA GLN A 182 34.34 -14.30 -22.92
C GLN A 182 33.18 -14.07 -21.95
N THR A 183 33.46 -13.84 -20.64
CA THR A 183 32.43 -13.63 -19.61
C THR A 183 31.86 -12.20 -19.71
N ARG A 184 30.55 -12.08 -19.72
CA ARG A 184 29.90 -10.78 -19.80
C ARG A 184 30.08 -10.03 -18.47
N ARG A 185 30.85 -8.96 -18.52
CA ARG A 185 30.98 -8.03 -17.39
C ARG A 185 29.64 -7.32 -17.13
N ALA A 186 29.16 -7.38 -15.91
CA ALA A 186 28.05 -6.58 -15.43
C ALA A 186 28.47 -5.76 -14.24
N ILE A 187 28.22 -4.45 -14.29
CA ILE A 187 28.40 -3.54 -13.18
C ILE A 187 27.04 -3.44 -12.50
N ILE A 188 27.00 -3.67 -11.17
CA ILE A 188 25.77 -3.68 -10.40
C ILE A 188 25.83 -2.63 -9.30
N TYR A 189 24.88 -1.71 -9.33
CA TYR A 189 24.62 -0.79 -8.23
C TYR A 189 23.40 -1.29 -7.46
N THR A 190 23.54 -1.47 -6.16
CA THR A 190 22.49 -1.97 -5.27
C THR A 190 22.08 -0.87 -4.31
N PHE A 191 20.84 -0.43 -4.37
CA PHE A 191 20.27 0.60 -3.50
C PHE A 191 19.35 -0.06 -2.49
N ALA A 192 19.59 0.17 -1.21
CA ALA A 192 18.73 -0.28 -0.13
C ALA A 192 17.80 0.85 0.31
N PHE A 193 16.49 0.61 0.24
CA PHE A 193 15.47 1.57 0.62
C PHE A 193 14.59 1.02 1.73
N THR A 194 14.07 1.93 2.55
CA THR A 194 13.02 1.62 3.53
C THR A 194 11.82 2.51 3.31
N ALA A 195 10.67 1.92 2.96
CA ALA A 195 9.39 2.63 2.90
C ALA A 195 8.64 2.45 4.22
N LYS A 196 8.29 3.57 4.87
CA LYS A 196 7.61 3.60 6.17
C LYS A 196 6.09 3.57 5.96
N SER A 197 5.55 2.38 5.75
CA SER A 197 4.13 2.14 5.45
C SER A 197 3.30 1.79 6.70
N TYR A 198 1.99 1.65 6.49
CA TYR A 198 1.03 1.22 7.50
C TYR A 198 0.14 0.13 6.92
N VAL A 199 -0.14 -0.89 7.72
CA VAL A 199 -1.01 -2.00 7.34
C VAL A 199 -2.35 -1.83 8.05
N TYR A 200 -3.43 -1.80 7.28
CA TYR A 200 -4.80 -1.58 7.75
C TYR A 200 -5.54 -2.90 7.91
N GLY A 201 -6.32 -2.98 9.00
CA GLY A 201 -7.23 -4.10 9.24
C GLY A 201 -8.51 -4.03 8.39
N PRO A 202 -9.47 -4.93 8.64
CA PRO A 202 -10.77 -4.92 7.96
C PRO A 202 -11.60 -3.68 8.32
N VAL A 203 -12.37 -3.21 7.34
CA VAL A 203 -13.40 -2.19 7.55
C VAL A 203 -14.69 -2.89 7.95
N THR A 204 -15.31 -2.42 9.02
CA THR A 204 -16.61 -2.90 9.49
C THR A 204 -17.66 -1.83 9.22
N THR A 205 -18.73 -2.19 8.55
CA THR A 205 -19.87 -1.30 8.30
C THR A 205 -20.97 -1.56 9.30
N SER A 206 -21.54 -0.51 9.87
CA SER A 206 -22.69 -0.56 10.75
C SER A 206 -23.76 0.45 10.32
N GLN A 207 -25.01 0.09 10.56
CA GLN A 207 -26.13 1.01 10.36
C GLN A 207 -26.48 1.69 11.68
N PRO A 208 -26.95 2.95 11.66
CA PRO A 208 -27.41 3.62 12.87
C PRO A 208 -28.69 2.95 13.41
N ILE A 209 -28.81 2.90 14.72
CA ILE A 209 -30.04 2.47 15.39
C ILE A 209 -31.01 3.63 15.32
N THR A 210 -32.10 3.47 14.56
CA THR A 210 -33.12 4.52 14.38
C THR A 210 -34.36 4.30 15.23
N LYS A 211 -34.57 3.08 15.76
CA LYS A 211 -35.71 2.73 16.56
C LYS A 211 -35.33 1.72 17.65
N VAL A 212 -35.78 1.96 18.85
CA VAL A 212 -35.67 1.05 19.98
C VAL A 212 -37.07 0.75 20.50
N GLU A 213 -37.44 -0.51 20.63
CA GLU A 213 -38.68 -0.95 21.24
C GLU A 213 -38.38 -1.82 22.47
N ALA A 214 -38.87 -1.42 23.62
CA ALA A 214 -38.85 -2.21 24.85
C ALA A 214 -40.26 -2.61 25.20
N SER A 215 -40.53 -3.90 25.38
CA SER A 215 -41.81 -4.44 25.79
C SER A 215 -41.70 -5.12 27.16
N THR A 216 -42.59 -4.76 28.09
CA THR A 216 -42.68 -5.42 29.39
C THR A 216 -43.89 -6.40 29.40
N TYR A 217 -43.72 -7.54 30.06
CA TYR A 217 -44.70 -8.57 30.15
C TYR A 217 -44.99 -8.90 31.61
N ALA A 218 -46.29 -9.13 31.95
CA ALA A 218 -46.70 -9.38 33.31
C ALA A 218 -46.35 -10.78 33.81
N ASN A 219 -46.34 -11.78 32.90
CA ASN A 219 -46.13 -13.18 33.23
C ASN A 219 -45.04 -13.81 32.34
N LEU A 220 -43.98 -14.29 32.96
CA LEU A 220 -42.99 -15.21 32.44
C LEU A 220 -43.08 -16.47 33.29
N PRO A 221 -43.56 -17.59 32.90
CA PRO A 221 -43.46 -18.34 31.68
C PRO A 221 -44.78 -18.99 31.25
N THR A 222 -45.73 -18.27 30.77
CA THR A 222 -46.93 -18.81 30.18
C THR A 222 -46.83 -18.88 28.65
N GLU A 223 -47.51 -19.87 28.05
CA GLU A 223 -47.51 -20.09 26.59
C GLU A 223 -47.95 -18.86 25.78
N THR A 224 -48.61 -17.89 26.41
CA THR A 224 -49.02 -16.59 25.84
C THR A 224 -48.63 -15.46 26.79
N PRO A 225 -47.44 -14.90 26.68
CA PRO A 225 -47.04 -13.77 27.51
C PRO A 225 -47.93 -12.55 27.28
N GLU A 226 -48.53 -12.04 28.33
CA GLU A 226 -49.40 -10.87 28.31
C GLU A 226 -48.55 -9.61 28.34
N ARG A 227 -48.58 -8.84 27.24
CA ARG A 227 -47.82 -7.58 27.11
C ARG A 227 -48.55 -6.50 27.89
N VAL A 228 -47.86 -5.92 28.86
CA VAL A 228 -48.42 -4.87 29.71
C VAL A 228 -48.09 -3.48 29.13
N GLN A 229 -46.88 -3.30 28.68
CA GLN A 229 -46.43 -1.99 28.21
C GLN A 229 -45.41 -2.10 27.09
N ARG A 230 -45.49 -1.21 26.12
CA ARG A 230 -44.45 -1.00 25.09
C ARG A 230 -43.98 0.44 25.16
N PHE A 231 -42.70 0.59 25.26
CA PHE A 231 -41.99 1.85 25.15
C PHE A 231 -41.22 1.88 23.83
N THR A 232 -41.50 2.86 23.01
CA THR A 232 -40.87 3.05 21.70
C THR A 232 -40.17 4.38 21.65
N VAL A 233 -38.87 4.38 21.35
CA VAL A 233 -38.09 5.57 21.08
C VAL A 233 -37.67 5.53 19.61
N GLN A 234 -38.03 6.57 18.87
CA GLN A 234 -37.69 6.69 17.45
C GLN A 234 -37.14 8.08 17.15
N THR A 235 -36.15 8.17 16.25
CA THR A 235 -35.59 9.46 15.82
C THR A 235 -36.60 10.29 15.05
N THR A 236 -36.66 11.59 15.32
CA THR A 236 -37.42 12.57 14.52
C THR A 236 -36.67 12.92 13.26
N GLY A 237 -37.10 12.39 12.13
CA GLY A 237 -36.53 12.69 10.83
C GLY A 237 -35.45 11.71 10.36
N SER A 238 -34.93 11.95 9.16
CA SER A 238 -33.85 11.19 8.53
C SER A 238 -32.48 11.85 8.82
N GLY A 239 -32.18 12.11 10.10
CA GLY A 239 -30.92 12.73 10.51
C GLY A 239 -29.69 11.91 10.12
N ASP A 240 -28.57 12.58 9.92
CA ASP A 240 -27.28 11.94 9.72
C ASP A 240 -26.75 11.38 11.03
N ALA A 241 -25.83 10.42 10.99
CA ALA A 241 -25.22 9.86 12.20
C ALA A 241 -24.51 10.92 13.07
N ASP A 242 -24.15 12.07 12.47
CA ASP A 242 -23.49 13.20 13.12
C ASP A 242 -24.44 14.34 13.48
N ASP A 243 -25.73 14.25 13.08
CA ASP A 243 -26.72 15.28 13.38
C ASP A 243 -27.28 15.12 14.81
N ASN A 244 -27.49 16.25 15.48
CA ASN A 244 -28.22 16.29 16.74
C ASN A 244 -29.72 16.32 16.47
N PHE A 245 -30.33 15.15 16.33
CA PHE A 245 -31.77 15.01 16.08
C PHE A 245 -32.54 14.70 17.37
N GLY A 246 -33.80 15.16 17.42
CA GLY A 246 -34.68 14.85 18.51
C GLY A 246 -35.22 13.42 18.47
N PHE A 247 -35.86 12.99 19.55
CA PHE A 247 -36.48 11.69 19.70
C PHE A 247 -37.96 11.86 19.97
N ASN A 248 -38.77 10.99 19.37
CA ASN A 248 -40.17 10.80 19.72
C ASN A 248 -40.27 9.60 20.63
N GLU A 249 -40.85 9.79 21.79
CA GLU A 249 -41.14 8.73 22.75
C GLU A 249 -42.63 8.44 22.72
N THR A 250 -42.97 7.18 22.59
CA THR A 250 -44.37 6.70 22.60
C THR A 250 -44.49 5.55 23.58
N THR A 251 -45.39 5.69 24.53
CA THR A 251 -45.72 4.64 25.49
C THR A 251 -47.14 4.12 25.16
N SER A 252 -47.27 2.82 25.01
CA SER A 252 -48.53 2.16 24.82
C SER A 252 -48.73 1.20 25.99
N GLU A 253 -49.85 1.35 26.68
CA GLU A 253 -50.28 0.46 27.77
C GLU A 253 -51.42 -0.44 27.31
N TRP A 254 -51.37 -1.70 27.66
CA TRP A 254 -52.47 -2.67 27.47
C TRP A 254 -52.94 -3.10 28.85
N ILE A 255 -54.17 -2.71 29.18
CA ILE A 255 -54.86 -3.11 30.43
C ILE A 255 -55.75 -4.29 30.10
#